data_4d85003b0881d9b38bca6336aa87586a
#
_entry.id   4d85003b0881d9b38bca6336aa87586a
#
_cell.length_a   1.000
_cell.length_b   1.000
_cell.length_c   1.000
_cell.angle_alpha   90.00
_cell.angle_beta   90.00
_cell.angle_gamma   90.00
#
_symmetry.space_group_name_H-M   'P 1'
#
loop_
_entity.id
_entity.type
_entity.pdbx_description
1 polymer ?
#
loop_
_entity_poly.entity_id
_entity_poly.type
_entity_poly.pdbx_seq_one_letter_code
_entity_poly.pdbx_strand_id
1 'polypeptide(L)'
;MNPHHPPISILIVGAGVFGLSTAHALSLRPSYSSTTITLLDPHHSIPSSHSATTASVDTTRIIRADYSDPHYAQLAAEAQSHWRKSGDDELGGKGRYSETGLLLTAELEGAEQYLLKALRNVRELEGVGEEAIPEIRGAEGIARAMGAGGAAVGSGEIGYLNVKSGWAAAERSMRWLWERVEALGRVKFVVGKASKVLVEDGRVFGVLTEEGKEVRADQTILATGAWTGALVDLRGVASPRAQCIGYLTLTKEEDAALKDIPVHLNLSTGLFYFPSSRGEIKVARHAFGYSNPTEIVAPLGSKPDKRTIITTLPTFPADMPAEDERVQVDFLNSSLPCLKSRAQSVTKLDRSRLCWYLDTASSDFLVCQYPGFGESLYLATGGSGHGFKFLPVLGERVVDVLDDTDVRESGGIWTKKWAWPGRGTVQPTPSGQTDAYVDEDGEIWCLDGSRAGEMGQKLADALAGRQSAGKEVPDMVQAKGGAEHSQKSRI
;
A
#
# COMPACT_ATOMS: atom_id res chain seq x y z
N MET A 1 9.21 32.03 -12.91
CA MET A 1 9.75 30.82 -12.25
C MET A 1 11.07 30.49 -12.92
N ASN A 2 12.15 30.32 -12.17
CA ASN A 2 13.41 29.87 -12.76
C ASN A 2 13.21 28.44 -13.33
N PRO A 3 13.78 28.10 -14.49
CA PRO A 3 13.72 26.74 -15.00
C PRO A 3 14.35 25.81 -13.98
N HIS A 4 13.64 24.74 -13.64
CA HIS A 4 14.20 23.67 -12.79
C HIS A 4 15.41 23.08 -13.52
N HIS A 5 16.59 23.19 -12.93
CA HIS A 5 17.78 22.54 -13.44
C HIS A 5 17.96 21.19 -12.71
N PRO A 6 17.89 20.06 -13.43
CA PRO A 6 18.14 18.77 -12.83
C PRO A 6 19.50 18.73 -12.11
N PRO A 7 19.61 18.06 -10.97
CA PRO A 7 20.88 17.93 -10.26
C PRO A 7 21.89 17.11 -11.08
N ILE A 8 23.19 17.30 -10.80
CA ILE A 8 24.26 16.55 -11.47
C ILE A 8 24.14 15.05 -11.11
N SER A 9 23.77 14.75 -9.88
CA SER A 9 23.63 13.38 -9.39
C SER A 9 22.42 13.20 -8.47
N ILE A 10 21.74 12.05 -8.62
CA ILE A 10 20.63 11.62 -7.78
C ILE A 10 20.95 10.25 -7.19
N LEU A 11 20.77 10.13 -5.87
CA LEU A 11 20.79 8.86 -5.15
C LEU A 11 19.36 8.48 -4.76
N ILE A 12 18.89 7.35 -5.25
CA ILE A 12 17.63 6.72 -4.80
C ILE A 12 17.99 5.62 -3.81
N VAL A 13 17.42 5.66 -2.61
CA VAL A 13 17.63 4.66 -1.55
C VAL A 13 16.41 3.79 -1.45
N GLY A 14 16.53 2.49 -1.81
CA GLY A 14 15.47 1.49 -1.86
C GLY A 14 14.92 1.24 -3.26
N ALA A 15 14.95 -0.03 -3.68
CA ALA A 15 14.44 -0.52 -4.98
C ALA A 15 13.03 -1.12 -4.89
N GLY A 16 12.20 -0.62 -3.97
CA GLY A 16 10.78 -0.93 -3.90
C GLY A 16 10.00 -0.26 -5.03
N VAL A 17 8.65 -0.35 -4.96
CA VAL A 17 7.77 0.20 -6.00
C VAL A 17 8.02 1.68 -6.27
N PHE A 18 8.30 2.48 -5.24
CA PHE A 18 8.62 3.90 -5.41
C PHE A 18 9.98 4.12 -6.07
N GLY A 19 11.04 3.54 -5.48
CA GLY A 19 12.40 3.84 -5.96
C GLY A 19 12.69 3.28 -7.34
N LEU A 20 12.26 2.05 -7.62
CA LEU A 20 12.52 1.42 -8.92
C LEU A 20 11.72 2.11 -10.05
N SER A 21 10.44 2.47 -9.81
CA SER A 21 9.66 3.22 -10.79
C SER A 21 10.19 4.64 -11.01
N THR A 22 10.68 5.31 -9.95
CA THR A 22 11.34 6.62 -10.06
C THR A 22 12.63 6.53 -10.87
N ALA A 23 13.47 5.50 -10.61
CA ALA A 23 14.67 5.26 -11.38
C ALA A 23 14.39 5.03 -12.88
N HIS A 24 13.31 4.29 -13.18
CA HIS A 24 12.82 4.08 -14.55
C HIS A 24 12.40 5.40 -15.20
N ALA A 25 11.55 6.18 -14.54
CA ALA A 25 11.05 7.46 -15.06
C ALA A 25 12.20 8.46 -15.32
N LEU A 26 13.11 8.65 -14.35
CA LEU A 26 14.30 9.50 -14.51
C LEU A 26 15.17 9.07 -15.67
N SER A 27 15.29 7.75 -15.91
CA SER A 27 16.11 7.22 -17.01
C SER A 27 15.55 7.54 -18.39
N LEU A 28 14.24 7.74 -18.50
CA LEU A 28 13.54 8.01 -19.76
C LEU A 28 13.37 9.52 -20.02
N ARG A 29 13.41 10.37 -18.99
CA ARG A 29 13.20 11.82 -19.16
C ARG A 29 14.41 12.51 -19.78
N PRO A 30 14.24 13.22 -20.93
CA PRO A 30 15.33 13.93 -21.61
C PRO A 30 16.00 15.00 -20.72
N SER A 31 15.25 15.67 -19.84
CA SER A 31 15.76 16.67 -18.90
C SER A 31 16.84 16.10 -17.97
N TYR A 32 16.79 14.80 -17.64
CA TYR A 32 17.75 14.12 -16.78
C TYR A 32 18.83 13.34 -17.55
N SER A 33 18.98 13.57 -18.87
CA SER A 33 19.95 12.82 -19.70
C SER A 33 21.39 12.95 -19.24
N SER A 34 21.79 14.06 -18.61
CA SER A 34 23.13 14.31 -18.06
C SER A 34 23.25 13.97 -16.57
N THR A 35 22.14 13.66 -15.87
CA THR A 35 22.15 13.33 -14.45
C THR A 35 22.66 11.91 -14.22
N THR A 36 23.61 11.76 -13.29
CA THR A 36 24.03 10.44 -12.81
C THR A 36 22.99 9.90 -11.83
N ILE A 37 22.40 8.74 -12.12
CA ILE A 37 21.40 8.10 -11.28
C ILE A 37 22.02 6.89 -10.59
N THR A 38 21.97 6.86 -9.25
CA THR A 38 22.42 5.73 -8.44
C THR A 38 21.22 5.18 -7.66
N LEU A 39 21.02 3.86 -7.69
CA LEU A 39 20.01 3.14 -6.92
C LEU A 39 20.70 2.23 -5.91
N LEU A 40 20.50 2.52 -4.62
CA LEU A 40 21.07 1.76 -3.50
C LEU A 40 19.99 0.87 -2.91
N ASP A 41 20.24 -0.44 -2.85
CA ASP A 41 19.35 -1.42 -2.19
C ASP A 41 20.19 -2.52 -1.52
N PRO A 42 19.73 -3.13 -0.43
CA PRO A 42 20.45 -4.25 0.17
C PRO A 42 20.50 -5.50 -0.72
N HIS A 43 19.66 -5.58 -1.75
CA HIS A 43 19.61 -6.71 -2.67
C HIS A 43 20.21 -6.33 -4.03
N HIS A 44 20.86 -7.30 -4.67
CA HIS A 44 21.42 -7.15 -6.03
C HIS A 44 20.39 -7.49 -7.13
N SER A 45 19.19 -7.91 -6.76
CA SER A 45 18.05 -8.23 -7.64
C SER A 45 16.78 -8.31 -6.79
N ILE A 46 15.63 -8.43 -7.44
CA ILE A 46 14.36 -8.62 -6.72
C ILE A 46 14.38 -9.97 -5.95
N PRO A 47 14.23 -9.96 -4.62
CA PRO A 47 14.21 -11.18 -3.83
C PRO A 47 13.00 -12.05 -4.16
N SER A 48 13.05 -13.33 -3.78
CA SER A 48 11.89 -14.22 -3.85
C SER A 48 10.79 -13.76 -2.91
N SER A 49 9.53 -13.92 -3.31
CA SER A 49 8.34 -13.66 -2.48
C SER A 49 8.31 -14.47 -1.17
N HIS A 50 9.04 -15.59 -1.12
CA HIS A 50 9.16 -16.41 0.08
C HIS A 50 10.13 -15.83 1.13
N SER A 51 11.13 -15.06 0.69
CA SER A 51 12.15 -14.47 1.56
C SER A 51 12.09 -12.94 1.61
N ALA A 52 11.17 -12.31 0.86
CA ALA A 52 11.09 -10.87 0.78
C ALA A 52 10.67 -10.24 2.10
N THR A 53 11.43 -9.24 2.52
CA THR A 53 11.09 -8.37 3.66
C THR A 53 10.36 -7.10 3.22
N THR A 54 10.38 -6.77 1.94
CA THR A 54 9.75 -5.57 1.36
C THR A 54 8.26 -5.76 1.08
N ALA A 55 7.48 -4.69 1.22
CA ALA A 55 6.06 -4.68 0.85
C ALA A 55 5.83 -4.78 -0.68
N SER A 56 6.82 -4.42 -1.49
CA SER A 56 6.72 -4.42 -2.95
C SER A 56 6.77 -5.81 -3.58
N VAL A 57 7.26 -6.83 -2.84
CA VAL A 57 7.42 -8.19 -3.36
C VAL A 57 6.51 -9.16 -2.63
N ASP A 58 5.70 -9.89 -3.40
CA ASP A 58 4.78 -10.93 -2.93
C ASP A 58 4.39 -11.84 -4.10
N THR A 59 3.61 -12.90 -3.83
CA THR A 59 3.03 -13.73 -4.89
C THR A 59 2.03 -12.92 -5.73
N THR A 60 1.11 -12.22 -5.07
CA THR A 60 0.03 -11.46 -5.72
C THR A 60 -0.21 -10.09 -5.08
N ARG A 61 -0.73 -9.13 -5.87
CA ARG A 61 -1.24 -7.83 -5.42
C ARG A 61 -2.49 -7.44 -6.20
N ILE A 62 -3.48 -6.83 -5.53
CA ILE A 62 -4.71 -6.35 -6.17
C ILE A 62 -4.38 -5.19 -7.10
N ILE A 63 -4.91 -5.25 -8.32
CA ILE A 63 -4.90 -4.18 -9.32
C ILE A 63 -6.33 -3.73 -9.52
N ARG A 64 -6.65 -2.51 -9.09
CA ARG A 64 -8.03 -1.99 -9.08
C ARG A 64 -8.06 -0.47 -9.19
N ALA A 65 -9.11 0.10 -9.78
CA ALA A 65 -9.43 1.52 -9.76
C ALA A 65 -10.55 1.88 -8.75
N ASP A 66 -10.92 0.97 -7.93
CA ASP A 66 -12.03 1.01 -6.96
C ASP A 66 -11.65 1.82 -5.72
N TYR A 67 -11.61 3.16 -5.87
CA TYR A 67 -11.27 4.13 -4.83
C TYR A 67 -12.43 5.07 -4.51
N SER A 68 -12.60 5.41 -3.25
CA SER A 68 -13.50 6.49 -2.81
C SER A 68 -12.98 7.88 -3.18
N ASP A 69 -11.67 8.04 -3.38
CA ASP A 69 -11.01 9.25 -3.85
C ASP A 69 -10.94 9.25 -5.39
N PRO A 70 -11.52 10.25 -6.09
CA PRO A 70 -11.58 10.28 -7.55
C PRO A 70 -10.20 10.44 -8.21
N HIS A 71 -9.24 11.14 -7.59
CA HIS A 71 -7.89 11.30 -8.16
C HIS A 71 -7.14 9.97 -8.15
N TYR A 72 -7.21 9.21 -7.05
CA TYR A 72 -6.63 7.85 -7.02
C TYR A 72 -7.38 6.89 -7.94
N ALA A 73 -8.70 7.01 -8.08
CA ALA A 73 -9.46 6.22 -9.03
C ALA A 73 -8.98 6.45 -10.47
N GLN A 74 -8.79 7.72 -10.85
CA GLN A 74 -8.29 8.10 -12.17
C GLN A 74 -6.84 7.62 -12.39
N LEU A 75 -5.93 7.85 -11.44
CA LEU A 75 -4.55 7.39 -11.54
C LEU A 75 -4.47 5.85 -11.62
N ALA A 76 -5.33 5.15 -10.90
CA ALA A 76 -5.39 3.69 -10.96
C ALA A 76 -5.94 3.17 -12.30
N ALA A 77 -6.92 3.86 -12.89
CA ALA A 77 -7.42 3.54 -14.23
C ALA A 77 -6.32 3.75 -15.30
N GLU A 78 -5.53 4.82 -15.18
CA GLU A 78 -4.34 5.04 -16.01
C GLU A 78 -3.35 3.88 -15.84
N ALA A 79 -3.01 3.51 -14.62
CA ALA A 79 -2.13 2.38 -14.33
C ALA A 79 -2.68 1.06 -14.90
N GLN A 80 -3.98 0.80 -14.81
CA GLN A 80 -4.62 -0.40 -15.37
C GLN A 80 -4.45 -0.49 -16.88
N SER A 81 -4.43 0.64 -17.60
CA SER A 81 -4.18 0.65 -19.05
C SER A 81 -2.81 0.04 -19.39
N HIS A 82 -1.81 0.25 -18.56
CA HIS A 82 -0.49 -0.37 -18.70
C HIS A 82 -0.48 -1.84 -18.26
N TRP A 83 -1.20 -2.19 -17.20
CA TRP A 83 -1.34 -3.58 -16.75
C TRP A 83 -2.00 -4.48 -17.79
N ARG A 84 -2.94 -3.94 -18.60
CA ARG A 84 -3.63 -4.68 -19.66
C ARG A 84 -2.78 -4.95 -20.90
N LYS A 85 -1.66 -4.25 -21.08
CA LYS A 85 -0.75 -4.54 -22.18
C LYS A 85 -0.11 -5.92 -21.99
N SER A 86 -0.38 -6.86 -22.91
CA SER A 86 -0.09 -8.29 -22.75
C SER A 86 1.03 -8.82 -23.65
N GLY A 87 1.70 -7.96 -24.42
CA GLY A 87 2.90 -8.33 -25.18
C GLY A 87 4.00 -8.87 -24.27
N ASP A 88 4.87 -9.72 -24.77
CA ASP A 88 5.94 -10.36 -23.98
C ASP A 88 6.82 -9.35 -23.24
N ASP A 89 7.07 -8.21 -23.88
CA ASP A 89 7.85 -7.09 -23.35
C ASP A 89 7.03 -6.07 -22.56
N GLU A 90 5.72 -6.24 -22.47
CA GLU A 90 4.82 -5.36 -21.75
C GLU A 90 4.61 -5.81 -20.30
N LEU A 91 4.23 -4.88 -19.44
CA LEU A 91 4.09 -5.14 -17.99
C LEU A 91 3.11 -6.28 -17.68
N GLY A 92 1.96 -6.33 -18.32
CA GLY A 92 0.96 -7.39 -18.10
C GLY A 92 1.27 -8.71 -18.82
N GLY A 93 2.28 -8.73 -19.69
CA GLY A 93 2.65 -9.91 -20.47
C GLY A 93 3.14 -11.09 -19.63
N LYS A 94 3.23 -12.26 -20.29
CA LYS A 94 3.67 -13.54 -19.67
C LYS A 94 2.88 -13.88 -18.38
N GLY A 95 1.61 -13.48 -18.28
CA GLY A 95 0.76 -13.73 -17.12
C GLY A 95 1.22 -13.01 -15.85
N ARG A 96 1.81 -11.80 -15.98
CA ARG A 96 2.09 -10.93 -14.81
C ARG A 96 0.85 -10.22 -14.32
N TYR A 97 -0.17 -10.03 -15.16
CA TYR A 97 -1.48 -9.50 -14.80
C TYR A 97 -2.59 -10.46 -15.20
N SER A 98 -3.63 -10.54 -14.38
CA SER A 98 -4.85 -11.31 -14.63
C SER A 98 -6.07 -10.48 -14.24
N GLU A 99 -6.97 -10.23 -15.21
CA GLU A 99 -8.19 -9.46 -15.03
C GLU A 99 -9.34 -10.41 -14.70
N THR A 100 -9.31 -10.99 -13.50
CA THR A 100 -10.32 -11.94 -13.00
C THR A 100 -11.50 -11.25 -12.32
N GLY A 101 -11.49 -9.93 -12.21
CA GLY A 101 -12.47 -9.15 -11.46
C GLY A 101 -12.08 -8.95 -10.00
N LEU A 102 -12.77 -8.00 -9.37
CA LEU A 102 -12.77 -7.74 -7.93
C LEU A 102 -14.21 -7.67 -7.42
N LEU A 103 -14.57 -8.57 -6.54
CA LEU A 103 -15.79 -8.47 -5.73
C LEU A 103 -15.46 -7.70 -4.46
N LEU A 104 -15.91 -6.46 -4.37
CA LEU A 104 -15.77 -5.60 -3.21
C LEU A 104 -17.06 -5.64 -2.41
N THR A 105 -16.98 -5.95 -1.12
CA THR A 105 -18.14 -6.09 -0.25
C THR A 105 -18.01 -5.32 1.06
N ALA A 106 -19.11 -5.08 1.73
CA ALA A 106 -19.19 -4.48 3.06
C ALA A 106 -20.42 -4.99 3.83
N GLU A 107 -20.41 -4.77 5.15
CA GLU A 107 -21.52 -5.09 6.07
C GLU A 107 -21.63 -4.06 7.21
N LEU A 108 -20.68 -3.14 7.34
CA LEU A 108 -20.68 -2.06 8.32
C LEU A 108 -20.84 -0.70 7.63
N GLU A 109 -21.58 0.22 8.22
CA GLU A 109 -21.93 1.51 7.64
C GLU A 109 -20.74 2.32 7.10
N GLY A 110 -19.64 2.43 7.85
CA GLY A 110 -18.44 3.15 7.39
C GLY A 110 -17.81 2.54 6.16
N ALA A 111 -17.71 1.22 6.10
CA ALA A 111 -17.19 0.46 4.97
C ALA A 111 -18.15 0.54 3.77
N GLU A 112 -19.46 0.54 4.00
CA GLU A 112 -20.49 0.74 2.96
C GLU A 112 -20.35 2.10 2.30
N GLN A 113 -20.13 3.17 3.07
CA GLN A 113 -19.92 4.52 2.53
C GLN A 113 -18.70 4.59 1.62
N TYR A 114 -17.58 3.96 2.00
CA TYR A 114 -16.40 3.85 1.14
C TYR A 114 -16.73 3.09 -0.15
N LEU A 115 -17.40 1.92 -0.03
CA LEU A 115 -17.79 1.07 -1.15
C LEU A 115 -18.68 1.82 -2.15
N LEU A 116 -19.73 2.52 -1.68
CA LEU A 116 -20.65 3.24 -2.54
C LEU A 116 -19.99 4.43 -3.26
N LYS A 117 -19.04 5.13 -2.60
CA LYS A 117 -18.23 6.17 -3.25
C LYS A 117 -17.34 5.57 -4.33
N ALA A 118 -16.67 4.43 -4.03
CA ALA A 118 -15.83 3.73 -4.99
C ALA A 118 -16.63 3.24 -6.20
N LEU A 119 -17.81 2.65 -5.98
CA LEU A 119 -18.72 2.22 -7.06
C LEU A 119 -19.12 3.39 -7.97
N ARG A 120 -19.45 4.53 -7.40
CA ARG A 120 -19.78 5.74 -8.17
C ARG A 120 -18.61 6.19 -9.04
N ASN A 121 -17.41 6.28 -8.46
CA ASN A 121 -16.23 6.69 -9.20
C ASN A 121 -15.87 5.70 -10.32
N VAL A 122 -16.02 4.39 -10.09
CA VAL A 122 -15.79 3.38 -11.14
C VAL A 122 -16.80 3.52 -12.27
N ARG A 123 -18.10 3.70 -11.98
CA ARG A 123 -19.13 3.93 -13.00
C ARG A 123 -18.83 5.19 -13.84
N GLU A 124 -18.41 6.27 -13.19
CA GLU A 124 -18.02 7.51 -13.85
C GLU A 124 -16.80 7.33 -14.77
N LEU A 125 -15.74 6.68 -14.28
CA LEU A 125 -14.54 6.38 -15.07
C LEU A 125 -14.81 5.52 -16.30
N GLU A 126 -15.72 4.54 -16.16
CA GLU A 126 -16.09 3.64 -17.25
C GLU A 126 -17.18 4.21 -18.16
N GLY A 127 -17.78 5.36 -17.80
CA GLY A 127 -18.88 5.98 -18.54
C GLY A 127 -20.13 5.09 -18.59
N VAL A 128 -20.40 4.31 -17.54
CA VAL A 128 -21.49 3.32 -17.48
C VAL A 128 -22.47 3.61 -16.35
N GLY A 129 -23.71 3.15 -16.53
CA GLY A 129 -24.77 3.26 -15.55
C GLY A 129 -24.83 2.08 -14.57
N GLU A 130 -25.87 2.08 -13.74
CA GLU A 130 -26.14 1.06 -12.72
C GLU A 130 -26.34 -0.34 -13.29
N GLU A 131 -26.88 -0.46 -14.49
CA GLU A 131 -27.11 -1.75 -15.14
C GLU A 131 -25.81 -2.51 -15.47
N ALA A 132 -24.75 -1.76 -15.81
CA ALA A 132 -23.47 -2.34 -16.19
C ALA A 132 -22.63 -2.81 -14.99
N ILE A 133 -22.68 -2.07 -13.87
CA ILE A 133 -22.02 -2.44 -12.61
C ILE A 133 -23.06 -2.27 -11.49
N PRO A 134 -23.95 -3.26 -11.30
CA PRO A 134 -25.01 -3.16 -10.33
C PRO A 134 -24.48 -3.24 -8.89
N GLU A 135 -25.18 -2.59 -7.99
CA GLU A 135 -25.07 -2.86 -6.57
C GLU A 135 -25.65 -4.25 -6.28
N ILE A 136 -24.94 -5.03 -5.51
CA ILE A 136 -25.32 -6.40 -5.12
C ILE A 136 -25.70 -6.38 -3.66
N ARG A 137 -26.85 -7.00 -3.31
CA ARG A 137 -27.31 -7.11 -1.93
C ARG A 137 -27.58 -8.56 -1.54
N GLY A 138 -27.27 -8.86 -0.27
CA GLY A 138 -27.51 -10.14 0.38
C GLY A 138 -26.53 -11.24 -0.05
N ALA A 139 -26.41 -12.26 0.80
CA ALA A 139 -25.46 -13.36 0.65
C ALA A 139 -25.62 -14.13 -0.68
N GLU A 140 -26.87 -14.33 -1.14
CA GLU A 140 -27.10 -15.02 -2.43
C GLU A 140 -26.61 -14.20 -3.63
N GLY A 141 -26.79 -12.86 -3.60
CA GLY A 141 -26.28 -11.99 -4.65
C GLY A 141 -24.75 -12.02 -4.71
N ILE A 142 -24.10 -11.94 -3.57
CA ILE A 142 -22.64 -12.02 -3.43
C ILE A 142 -22.13 -13.37 -3.91
N ALA A 143 -22.77 -14.49 -3.51
CA ALA A 143 -22.40 -15.83 -3.95
C ALA A 143 -22.53 -16.01 -5.48
N ARG A 144 -23.58 -15.45 -6.09
CA ARG A 144 -23.72 -15.45 -7.56
C ARG A 144 -22.62 -14.67 -8.25
N ALA A 145 -22.21 -13.53 -7.67
CA ALA A 145 -21.12 -12.71 -8.22
C ALA A 145 -19.75 -13.39 -8.16
N MET A 146 -19.53 -14.31 -7.20
CA MET A 146 -18.33 -15.15 -7.17
C MET A 146 -18.22 -16.10 -8.37
N GLY A 147 -19.35 -16.49 -8.99
CA GLY A 147 -19.35 -17.24 -10.25
C GLY A 147 -18.84 -18.68 -10.21
N ALA A 148 -18.48 -19.20 -9.02
CA ALA A 148 -17.73 -20.46 -8.86
C ALA A 148 -18.63 -21.70 -8.66
N GLY A 149 -19.90 -21.65 -9.04
CA GLY A 149 -20.80 -22.81 -8.94
C GLY A 149 -20.93 -23.36 -7.49
N GLY A 150 -20.78 -22.50 -6.47
CA GLY A 150 -20.81 -22.88 -5.06
C GLY A 150 -19.44 -23.23 -4.45
N ALA A 151 -18.36 -23.27 -5.24
CA ALA A 151 -17.00 -23.48 -4.72
C ALA A 151 -16.49 -22.30 -3.88
N ALA A 152 -16.96 -21.08 -4.20
CA ALA A 152 -16.75 -19.85 -3.45
C ALA A 152 -18.07 -19.09 -3.32
N VAL A 153 -18.35 -18.55 -2.14
CA VAL A 153 -19.59 -17.81 -1.85
C VAL A 153 -19.36 -16.36 -1.41
N GLY A 154 -18.11 -16.00 -1.10
CA GLY A 154 -17.77 -14.67 -0.60
C GLY A 154 -18.32 -14.37 0.81
N SER A 155 -18.33 -13.10 1.18
CA SER A 155 -18.87 -12.59 2.46
C SER A 155 -19.35 -11.15 2.30
N GLY A 156 -20.17 -10.64 3.22
CA GLY A 156 -20.70 -9.28 3.24
C GLY A 156 -22.21 -9.24 2.94
N GLU A 157 -22.81 -8.06 3.08
CA GLU A 157 -24.25 -7.84 2.85
C GLU A 157 -24.54 -6.94 1.63
N ILE A 158 -23.60 -6.07 1.30
CA ILE A 158 -23.64 -5.21 0.12
C ILE A 158 -22.33 -5.33 -0.64
N GLY A 159 -22.35 -5.17 -1.96
CA GLY A 159 -21.15 -5.21 -2.77
C GLY A 159 -21.36 -4.84 -4.23
N TYR A 160 -20.30 -4.96 -5.01
CA TYR A 160 -20.34 -4.93 -6.47
C TYR A 160 -19.17 -5.71 -7.05
N LEU A 161 -19.33 -6.20 -8.26
CA LEU A 161 -18.28 -6.86 -9.02
C LEU A 161 -17.75 -5.92 -10.11
N ASN A 162 -16.48 -5.53 -9.98
CA ASN A 162 -15.77 -4.84 -11.05
C ASN A 162 -14.95 -5.84 -11.86
N VAL A 163 -15.46 -6.24 -13.02
CA VAL A 163 -14.81 -7.23 -13.92
C VAL A 163 -13.51 -6.71 -14.55
N LYS A 164 -13.30 -5.39 -14.54
CA LYS A 164 -12.09 -4.75 -15.07
C LYS A 164 -10.95 -4.64 -14.06
N SER A 165 -11.18 -5.07 -12.83
CA SER A 165 -10.16 -5.21 -11.80
C SER A 165 -9.59 -6.63 -11.77
N GLY A 166 -8.53 -6.85 -11.02
CA GLY A 166 -7.89 -8.17 -10.93
C GLY A 166 -6.65 -8.15 -10.05
N TRP A 167 -5.62 -8.89 -10.44
CA TRP A 167 -4.41 -9.01 -9.67
C TRP A 167 -3.16 -9.14 -10.54
N ALA A 168 -2.01 -8.83 -9.97
CA ALA A 168 -0.72 -8.99 -10.60
C ALA A 168 0.21 -9.91 -9.80
N ALA A 169 1.06 -10.67 -10.49
CA ALA A 169 2.15 -11.44 -9.92
C ALA A 169 3.28 -10.49 -9.50
N ALA A 170 3.25 -10.05 -8.23
CA ALA A 170 4.01 -8.91 -7.75
C ALA A 170 5.54 -9.09 -7.90
N GLU A 171 6.10 -10.21 -7.44
CA GLU A 171 7.52 -10.54 -7.62
C GLU A 171 7.94 -10.46 -9.10
N ARG A 172 7.14 -11.08 -9.99
CA ARG A 172 7.45 -11.13 -11.43
C ARG A 172 7.36 -9.75 -12.08
N SER A 173 6.44 -8.91 -11.63
CA SER A 173 6.28 -7.54 -12.13
C SER A 173 7.42 -6.63 -11.67
N MET A 174 7.84 -6.76 -10.41
CA MET A 174 9.01 -6.05 -9.90
C MET A 174 10.30 -6.46 -10.62
N ARG A 175 10.48 -7.76 -10.86
CA ARG A 175 11.62 -8.29 -11.62
C ARG A 175 11.63 -7.76 -13.06
N TRP A 176 10.48 -7.75 -13.72
CA TRP A 176 10.33 -7.18 -15.06
C TRP A 176 10.77 -5.71 -15.09
N LEU A 177 10.35 -4.90 -14.12
CA LEU A 177 10.75 -3.49 -14.07
C LEU A 177 12.24 -3.32 -13.76
N TRP A 178 12.79 -4.17 -12.86
CA TRP A 178 14.22 -4.17 -12.58
C TRP A 178 15.05 -4.42 -13.85
N GLU A 179 14.72 -5.49 -14.60
CA GLU A 179 15.37 -5.84 -15.87
C GLU A 179 15.26 -4.72 -16.90
N ARG A 180 14.14 -4.00 -16.93
CA ARG A 180 13.97 -2.82 -17.81
C ARG A 180 14.90 -1.68 -17.41
N VAL A 181 15.01 -1.37 -16.13
CA VAL A 181 15.91 -0.31 -15.63
C VAL A 181 17.36 -0.67 -15.92
N GLU A 182 17.75 -1.93 -15.73
CA GLU A 182 19.10 -2.40 -16.10
C GLU A 182 19.37 -2.26 -17.60
N ALA A 183 18.44 -2.68 -18.45
CA ALA A 183 18.57 -2.64 -19.89
C ALA A 183 18.72 -1.22 -20.45
N LEU A 184 18.17 -0.20 -19.78
CA LEU A 184 18.37 1.20 -20.16
C LEU A 184 19.80 1.67 -19.94
N GLY A 185 20.60 1.01 -19.10
CA GLY A 185 22.02 1.34 -18.86
C GLY A 185 22.25 2.72 -18.23
N ARG A 186 21.21 3.35 -17.68
CA ARG A 186 21.25 4.72 -17.13
C ARG A 186 21.46 4.76 -15.63
N VAL A 187 21.21 3.66 -14.93
CA VAL A 187 21.20 3.57 -13.47
C VAL A 187 22.38 2.74 -12.99
N LYS A 188 23.14 3.30 -12.06
CA LYS A 188 24.17 2.57 -11.32
C LYS A 188 23.55 1.88 -10.12
N PHE A 189 23.47 0.56 -10.14
CA PHE A 189 23.04 -0.22 -8.99
C PHE A 189 24.17 -0.37 -7.99
N VAL A 190 23.87 -0.10 -6.72
CA VAL A 190 24.80 -0.25 -5.59
C VAL A 190 24.16 -1.12 -4.55
N VAL A 191 24.84 -2.19 -4.15
CA VAL A 191 24.38 -3.06 -3.06
C VAL A 191 24.84 -2.48 -1.72
N GLY A 192 23.91 -2.37 -0.77
CA GLY A 192 24.18 -1.87 0.57
C GLY A 192 22.88 -1.43 1.26
N LYS A 193 22.88 -1.50 2.59
CA LYS A 193 21.77 -1.00 3.41
C LYS A 193 22.13 0.33 4.03
N ALA A 194 21.34 1.36 3.73
CA ALA A 194 21.53 2.69 4.31
C ALA A 194 21.29 2.64 5.83
N SER A 195 22.22 3.19 6.60
CA SER A 195 22.17 3.28 8.06
C SER A 195 22.03 4.72 8.57
N LYS A 196 22.47 5.70 7.78
CA LYS A 196 22.44 7.11 8.19
C LYS A 196 22.44 8.03 6.98
N VAL A 197 21.67 9.13 7.07
CA VAL A 197 21.76 10.25 6.11
C VAL A 197 22.95 11.13 6.45
N LEU A 198 23.72 11.50 5.44
CA LEU A 198 24.93 12.33 5.58
C LEU A 198 24.59 13.79 5.31
N VAL A 199 24.97 14.68 6.25
CA VAL A 199 24.67 16.11 6.20
C VAL A 199 25.95 16.91 6.38
N GLU A 200 26.13 17.92 5.56
CA GLU A 200 27.21 18.93 5.65
C GLU A 200 26.60 20.28 5.29
N ASP A 201 26.92 21.31 6.05
CA ASP A 201 26.46 22.70 5.84
C ASP A 201 24.93 22.84 5.63
N GLY A 202 24.13 22.03 6.37
CA GLY A 202 22.67 22.04 6.28
C GLY A 202 22.10 21.38 5.01
N ARG A 203 22.89 20.71 4.22
CA ARG A 203 22.48 19.97 3.02
C ARG A 203 22.77 18.48 3.18
N VAL A 204 21.89 17.66 2.63
CA VAL A 204 22.15 16.22 2.48
C VAL A 204 23.03 16.00 1.27
N PHE A 205 24.08 15.18 1.41
CA PHE A 205 24.99 14.81 0.33
C PHE A 205 25.08 13.29 0.10
N GLY A 206 24.17 12.51 0.66
CA GLY A 206 24.11 11.07 0.48
C GLY A 206 23.77 10.30 1.74
N VAL A 207 24.16 9.03 1.75
CA VAL A 207 23.94 8.12 2.90
C VAL A 207 25.20 7.33 3.24
N LEU A 208 25.33 6.92 4.50
CA LEU A 208 26.26 5.92 4.98
C LEU A 208 25.58 4.56 4.97
N THR A 209 26.23 3.53 4.49
CA THR A 209 25.73 2.16 4.59
C THR A 209 26.13 1.48 5.91
N GLU A 210 25.51 0.34 6.24
CA GLU A 210 25.87 -0.45 7.43
C GLU A 210 27.34 -0.94 7.37
N GLU A 211 27.88 -1.12 6.16
CA GLU A 211 29.27 -1.51 5.92
C GLU A 211 30.25 -0.31 6.02
N GLY A 212 29.77 0.88 6.37
CA GLY A 212 30.59 2.09 6.51
C GLY A 212 30.96 2.78 5.19
N LYS A 213 30.32 2.43 4.08
CA LYS A 213 30.54 3.05 2.78
C LYS A 213 29.64 4.27 2.59
N GLU A 214 30.24 5.40 2.20
CA GLU A 214 29.47 6.57 1.78
C GLU A 214 29.04 6.44 0.32
N VAL A 215 27.74 6.73 0.06
CA VAL A 215 27.19 6.85 -1.28
C VAL A 215 26.69 8.28 -1.43
N ARG A 216 27.41 9.08 -2.21
CA ARG A 216 27.23 10.53 -2.33
C ARG A 216 26.41 10.91 -3.57
N ALA A 217 25.60 11.97 -3.46
CA ALA A 217 24.89 12.62 -4.56
C ALA A 217 24.46 14.04 -4.16
N ASP A 218 24.12 14.88 -5.15
CA ASP A 218 23.62 16.24 -4.90
C ASP A 218 22.20 16.24 -4.37
N GLN A 219 21.42 15.22 -4.76
CA GLN A 219 20.04 15.00 -4.31
C GLN A 219 19.85 13.55 -3.88
N THR A 220 19.22 13.34 -2.73
CA THR A 220 18.89 12.03 -2.19
C THR A 220 17.38 11.86 -2.12
N ILE A 221 16.86 10.72 -2.63
CA ILE A 221 15.45 10.33 -2.56
C ILE A 221 15.36 9.09 -1.68
N LEU A 222 14.70 9.20 -0.52
CA LEU A 222 14.43 8.06 0.36
C LEU A 222 13.14 7.35 -0.08
N ALA A 223 13.29 6.17 -0.67
CA ALA A 223 12.22 5.29 -1.11
C ALA A 223 12.18 3.99 -0.29
N THR A 224 12.54 4.09 1.00
CA THR A 224 12.84 2.97 1.89
C THR A 224 11.59 2.37 2.57
N GLY A 225 10.39 2.81 2.19
CA GLY A 225 9.12 2.26 2.70
C GLY A 225 9.07 2.28 4.23
N ALA A 226 8.73 1.17 4.84
CA ALA A 226 8.59 1.05 6.30
C ALA A 226 9.90 1.30 7.10
N TRP A 227 11.06 1.30 6.46
CA TRP A 227 12.35 1.61 7.09
C TRP A 227 12.71 3.10 7.07
N THR A 228 11.90 3.95 6.43
CA THR A 228 12.20 5.39 6.31
C THR A 228 12.38 6.05 7.67
N GLY A 229 11.59 5.63 8.67
CA GLY A 229 11.67 6.12 10.06
C GLY A 229 13.00 5.84 10.77
N ALA A 230 13.84 4.92 10.25
CA ALA A 230 15.19 4.70 10.77
C ALA A 230 16.20 5.73 10.26
N LEU A 231 15.91 6.40 9.15
CA LEU A 231 16.82 7.36 8.48
C LEU A 231 16.44 8.81 8.76
N VAL A 232 15.13 9.10 8.84
CA VAL A 232 14.57 10.43 9.13
C VAL A 232 13.40 10.32 10.08
N ASP A 233 13.21 11.31 10.94
CA ASP A 233 12.11 11.31 11.93
C ASP A 233 10.76 11.51 11.24
N LEU A 234 9.92 10.47 11.26
CA LEU A 234 8.56 10.48 10.70
C LEU A 234 7.46 10.47 11.77
N ARG A 235 7.81 10.59 13.06
CA ARG A 235 6.81 10.58 14.13
C ARG A 235 5.80 11.73 13.95
N GLY A 236 4.51 11.40 14.04
CA GLY A 236 3.42 12.33 13.76
C GLY A 236 3.15 12.57 12.27
N VAL A 237 3.80 11.83 11.35
CA VAL A 237 3.65 11.96 9.90
C VAL A 237 3.29 10.63 9.23
N ALA A 238 4.05 9.59 9.52
CA ALA A 238 3.80 8.26 9.00
C ALA A 238 4.36 7.19 9.94
N SER A 239 3.67 6.05 10.04
CA SER A 239 4.06 4.93 10.89
C SER A 239 4.03 3.60 10.16
N PRO A 240 5.06 2.76 10.35
CA PRO A 240 5.02 1.38 9.86
C PRO A 240 3.93 0.56 10.55
N ARG A 241 3.26 -0.32 9.77
CA ARG A 241 2.21 -1.22 10.28
C ARG A 241 2.38 -2.60 9.68
N ALA A 242 2.48 -3.62 10.54
CA ALA A 242 2.56 -5.01 10.12
C ALA A 242 1.17 -5.53 9.73
N GLN A 243 1.06 -6.06 8.52
CA GLN A 243 -0.15 -6.72 8.02
C GLN A 243 0.10 -8.22 7.90
N CYS A 244 -0.84 -9.02 8.38
CA CYS A 244 -0.75 -10.47 8.39
C CYS A 244 -1.17 -11.06 7.05
N ILE A 245 -0.30 -11.87 6.45
CA ILE A 245 -0.54 -12.55 5.18
C ILE A 245 -0.35 -14.03 5.37
N GLY A 246 -1.35 -14.82 4.94
CA GLY A 246 -1.33 -16.27 4.97
C GLY A 246 -1.41 -16.89 3.59
N TYR A 247 -0.95 -18.12 3.48
CA TYR A 247 -0.94 -18.91 2.25
C TYR A 247 -1.35 -20.35 2.56
N LEU A 248 -2.20 -20.91 1.70
CA LEU A 248 -2.68 -22.27 1.79
C LEU A 248 -2.44 -22.99 0.46
N THR A 249 -1.79 -24.14 0.50
CA THR A 249 -1.60 -25.02 -0.65
C THR A 249 -2.90 -25.73 -0.97
N LEU A 250 -3.26 -25.79 -2.24
CA LEU A 250 -4.49 -26.37 -2.75
C LEU A 250 -4.24 -27.75 -3.40
N THR A 251 -5.24 -28.62 -3.35
CA THR A 251 -5.29 -29.80 -4.22
C THR A 251 -5.53 -29.37 -5.67
N LYS A 252 -5.34 -30.27 -6.63
CA LYS A 252 -5.60 -29.97 -8.05
C LYS A 252 -7.07 -29.61 -8.32
N GLU A 253 -7.97 -30.24 -7.60
CA GLU A 253 -9.43 -30.02 -7.69
C GLU A 253 -9.81 -28.65 -7.14
N GLU A 254 -9.27 -28.27 -5.99
CA GLU A 254 -9.47 -26.95 -5.38
C GLU A 254 -8.84 -25.84 -6.25
N ASP A 255 -7.64 -26.06 -6.76
CA ASP A 255 -6.96 -25.13 -7.67
C ASP A 255 -7.80 -24.90 -8.93
N ALA A 256 -8.31 -25.98 -9.53
CA ALA A 256 -9.20 -25.89 -10.71
C ALA A 256 -10.49 -25.12 -10.44
N ALA A 257 -11.07 -25.29 -9.25
CA ALA A 257 -12.31 -24.62 -8.84
C ALA A 257 -12.13 -23.14 -8.50
N LEU A 258 -10.93 -22.74 -8.06
CA LEU A 258 -10.67 -21.39 -7.52
C LEU A 258 -9.78 -20.50 -8.41
N LYS A 259 -9.29 -20.98 -9.54
CA LYS A 259 -8.37 -20.22 -10.41
C LYS A 259 -9.01 -19.04 -11.14
N ASP A 260 -10.31 -19.12 -11.42
CA ASP A 260 -11.06 -18.15 -12.24
C ASP A 260 -12.05 -17.28 -11.43
N ILE A 261 -12.05 -17.41 -10.08
CA ILE A 261 -12.90 -16.55 -9.24
C ILE A 261 -12.38 -15.10 -9.23
N PRO A 262 -13.20 -14.09 -8.96
CA PRO A 262 -12.70 -12.74 -8.71
C PRO A 262 -11.86 -12.69 -7.44
N VAL A 263 -10.99 -11.69 -7.34
CA VAL A 263 -10.43 -11.29 -6.04
C VAL A 263 -11.61 -10.90 -5.15
N HIS A 264 -11.65 -11.36 -3.92
CA HIS A 264 -12.68 -10.95 -2.96
C HIS A 264 -12.05 -10.11 -1.85
N LEU A 265 -12.61 -8.94 -1.58
CA LEU A 265 -12.22 -8.05 -0.49
C LEU A 265 -13.47 -7.58 0.26
N ASN A 266 -13.58 -7.95 1.52
CA ASN A 266 -14.59 -7.44 2.45
C ASN A 266 -14.02 -6.26 3.23
N LEU A 267 -14.51 -5.05 2.98
CA LEU A 267 -14.03 -3.83 3.61
C LEU A 267 -14.32 -3.75 5.11
N SER A 268 -15.41 -4.35 5.57
CA SER A 268 -15.80 -4.31 6.99
C SER A 268 -14.87 -5.12 7.88
N THR A 269 -14.40 -6.26 7.38
CA THR A 269 -13.45 -7.14 8.08
C THR A 269 -12.00 -6.92 7.68
N GLY A 270 -11.79 -6.26 6.55
CA GLY A 270 -10.49 -6.11 5.89
C GLY A 270 -9.96 -7.39 5.26
N LEU A 271 -10.68 -8.51 5.39
CA LEU A 271 -10.25 -9.82 4.89
C LEU A 271 -10.40 -9.91 3.38
N PHE A 272 -9.40 -10.48 2.74
CA PHE A 272 -9.40 -10.69 1.30
C PHE A 272 -8.61 -11.93 0.91
N TYR A 273 -8.99 -12.54 -0.21
CA TYR A 273 -8.22 -13.59 -0.87
C TYR A 273 -8.17 -13.36 -2.37
N PHE A 274 -7.20 -14.02 -2.99
CA PHE A 274 -7.02 -14.01 -4.44
C PHE A 274 -7.55 -15.31 -5.06
N PRO A 275 -7.81 -15.32 -6.38
CA PRO A 275 -7.90 -16.57 -7.12
C PRO A 275 -6.67 -17.44 -6.87
N SER A 276 -6.83 -18.75 -7.01
CA SER A 276 -5.70 -19.67 -6.94
C SER A 276 -4.64 -19.32 -7.99
N SER A 277 -3.41 -19.34 -7.57
CA SER A 277 -2.26 -19.14 -8.43
C SER A 277 -1.17 -20.15 -8.11
N ARG A 278 -0.84 -21.00 -9.07
CA ARG A 278 0.20 -22.04 -8.94
C ARG A 278 -0.07 -23.02 -7.80
N GLY A 279 -1.33 -23.41 -7.60
CA GLY A 279 -1.72 -24.33 -6.54
C GLY A 279 -1.67 -23.75 -5.13
N GLU A 280 -1.65 -22.42 -5.00
CA GLU A 280 -1.66 -21.72 -3.72
C GLU A 280 -2.77 -20.66 -3.73
N ILE A 281 -3.51 -20.53 -2.64
CA ILE A 281 -4.37 -19.39 -2.36
C ILE A 281 -3.73 -18.51 -1.30
N LYS A 282 -3.75 -17.21 -1.55
CA LYS A 282 -3.28 -16.21 -0.60
C LYS A 282 -4.48 -15.55 0.07
N VAL A 283 -4.44 -15.44 1.40
CA VAL A 283 -5.39 -14.71 2.24
C VAL A 283 -4.64 -13.64 3.04
N ALA A 284 -5.29 -12.52 3.30
CA ALA A 284 -4.70 -11.48 4.14
C ALA A 284 -5.79 -10.58 4.74
N ARG A 285 -5.39 -9.71 5.65
CA ARG A 285 -6.25 -8.72 6.26
C ARG A 285 -5.69 -7.31 6.02
N HIS A 286 -6.51 -6.42 5.47
CA HIS A 286 -6.22 -5.00 5.35
C HIS A 286 -6.75 -4.28 6.58
N ALA A 287 -5.93 -4.23 7.63
CA ALA A 287 -6.32 -3.78 8.95
C ALA A 287 -5.47 -2.58 9.40
N PHE A 288 -5.76 -2.05 10.59
CA PHE A 288 -4.87 -1.10 11.25
C PHE A 288 -3.48 -1.69 11.50
N GLY A 289 -3.40 -3.03 11.64
CA GLY A 289 -2.14 -3.76 11.77
C GLY A 289 -1.43 -3.53 13.11
N TYR A 290 -0.22 -4.07 13.21
CA TYR A 290 0.57 -4.05 14.43
C TYR A 290 1.70 -3.04 14.38
N SER A 291 1.93 -2.34 15.48
CA SER A 291 3.15 -1.58 15.74
C SER A 291 4.23 -2.49 16.34
N ASN A 292 5.50 -2.11 16.16
CA ASN A 292 6.66 -2.73 16.78
C ASN A 292 7.57 -1.62 17.33
N PRO A 293 7.20 -1.00 18.47
CA PRO A 293 7.98 0.08 19.07
C PRO A 293 9.40 -0.40 19.37
N THR A 294 10.38 0.31 18.82
CA THR A 294 11.80 0.00 18.91
C THR A 294 12.56 1.26 19.28
N GLU A 295 13.44 1.16 20.26
CA GLU A 295 14.35 2.25 20.60
C GLU A 295 15.51 2.25 19.59
N ILE A 296 15.75 3.41 18.97
CA ILE A 296 16.82 3.61 17.99
C ILE A 296 17.60 4.89 18.29
N VAL A 297 18.82 4.97 17.74
CA VAL A 297 19.54 6.25 17.69
C VAL A 297 18.68 7.26 16.94
N ALA A 298 18.55 8.47 17.46
CA ALA A 298 17.73 9.50 16.88
C ALA A 298 18.15 9.80 15.43
N PRO A 299 17.25 9.55 14.43
CA PRO A 299 17.55 9.78 13.02
C PRO A 299 17.53 11.28 12.68
N LEU A 300 17.86 11.62 11.43
CA LEU A 300 17.83 13.00 10.95
C LEU A 300 16.46 13.65 11.19
N GLY A 301 16.46 14.91 11.63
CA GLY A 301 15.23 15.67 11.93
C GLY A 301 14.68 15.47 13.35
N SER A 302 15.24 14.55 14.13
CA SER A 302 14.91 14.43 15.55
C SER A 302 15.31 15.69 16.32
N LYS A 303 14.65 15.93 17.47
CA LYS A 303 15.00 17.08 18.34
C LYS A 303 16.48 16.97 18.76
N PRO A 304 17.23 18.09 18.79
CA PRO A 304 18.67 18.08 19.05
C PRO A 304 19.08 17.51 20.42
N ASP A 305 18.17 17.56 21.41
CA ASP A 305 18.39 17.04 22.76
C ASP A 305 18.18 15.52 22.88
N LYS A 306 17.65 14.87 21.83
CA LYS A 306 17.37 13.43 21.83
C LYS A 306 18.54 12.64 21.26
N ARG A 307 19.09 11.71 22.04
CA ARG A 307 20.08 10.73 21.58
C ARG A 307 19.41 9.48 21.00
N THR A 308 18.27 9.09 21.57
CA THR A 308 17.43 7.98 21.13
C THR A 308 15.98 8.39 21.04
N ILE A 309 15.23 7.70 20.22
CA ILE A 309 13.78 7.81 20.11
C ILE A 309 13.15 6.42 20.07
N ILE A 310 11.87 6.32 20.44
CA ILE A 310 11.06 5.16 20.18
C ILE A 310 10.25 5.41 18.90
N THR A 311 10.27 4.48 17.98
CA THR A 311 9.45 4.46 16.75
C THR A 311 9.19 3.03 16.34
N THR A 312 8.11 2.78 15.60
CA THR A 312 7.89 1.46 15.01
C THR A 312 8.87 1.20 13.88
N LEU A 313 9.52 0.04 13.90
CA LEU A 313 10.33 -0.47 12.79
C LEU A 313 9.95 -1.91 12.45
N PRO A 314 10.12 -2.32 11.17
CA PRO A 314 9.94 -3.70 10.77
C PRO A 314 10.85 -4.66 11.53
N THR A 315 10.32 -5.83 11.90
CA THR A 315 11.10 -6.94 12.48
C THR A 315 10.95 -8.18 11.62
N PHE A 316 12.04 -8.95 11.51
CA PHE A 316 12.11 -10.20 10.76
C PHE A 316 13.16 -11.15 11.38
N PRO A 317 12.96 -12.50 11.35
CA PRO A 317 11.67 -13.12 11.04
C PRO A 317 10.66 -12.83 12.15
N ALA A 318 9.38 -12.80 11.77
CA ALA A 318 8.29 -12.65 12.74
C ALA A 318 7.12 -13.52 12.30
N ASP A 319 6.57 -14.26 13.23
CA ASP A 319 5.39 -15.08 13.01
C ASP A 319 4.13 -14.20 12.93
N MET A 320 3.09 -14.73 12.31
CA MET A 320 1.76 -14.12 12.38
C MET A 320 1.15 -14.42 13.74
N PRO A 321 0.51 -13.43 14.41
CA PRO A 321 -0.26 -13.69 15.62
C PRO A 321 -1.33 -14.77 15.40
N ALA A 322 -1.48 -15.67 16.40
CA ALA A 322 -2.40 -16.81 16.30
C ALA A 322 -3.86 -16.39 16.06
N GLU A 323 -4.26 -15.24 16.58
CA GLU A 323 -5.61 -14.69 16.36
C GLU A 323 -5.85 -14.33 14.88
N ASP A 324 -4.86 -13.69 14.21
CA ASP A 324 -4.98 -13.39 12.78
C ASP A 324 -4.96 -14.67 11.92
N GLU A 325 -4.16 -15.68 12.29
CA GLU A 325 -4.21 -16.98 11.61
C GLU A 325 -5.62 -17.59 11.73
N ARG A 326 -6.17 -17.61 12.95
CA ARG A 326 -7.52 -18.13 13.20
C ARG A 326 -8.56 -17.39 12.36
N VAL A 327 -8.56 -16.05 12.39
CA VAL A 327 -9.51 -15.22 11.64
C VAL A 327 -9.40 -15.46 10.12
N GLN A 328 -8.18 -15.60 9.59
CA GLN A 328 -7.97 -15.89 8.17
C GLN A 328 -8.41 -17.30 7.79
N VAL A 329 -8.18 -18.29 8.64
CA VAL A 329 -8.64 -19.67 8.46
C VAL A 329 -10.16 -19.75 8.48
N ASP A 330 -10.81 -19.09 9.44
CA ASP A 330 -12.28 -19.04 9.56
C ASP A 330 -12.90 -18.37 8.31
N PHE A 331 -12.27 -17.31 7.83
CA PHE A 331 -12.70 -16.63 6.61
C PHE A 331 -12.60 -17.52 5.37
N LEU A 332 -11.50 -18.26 5.19
CA LEU A 332 -11.36 -19.21 4.08
C LEU A 332 -12.42 -20.33 4.18
N ASN A 333 -12.61 -20.92 5.36
CA ASN A 333 -13.58 -22.00 5.57
C ASN A 333 -15.04 -21.55 5.33
N SER A 334 -15.37 -20.30 5.68
CA SER A 334 -16.72 -19.74 5.48
C SER A 334 -16.96 -19.33 4.03
N SER A 335 -15.97 -18.70 3.39
CA SER A 335 -16.11 -18.12 2.05
C SER A 335 -15.82 -19.09 0.91
N LEU A 336 -15.11 -20.20 1.17
CA LEU A 336 -14.70 -21.19 0.18
C LEU A 336 -15.18 -22.61 0.55
N PRO A 337 -16.46 -22.92 0.31
CA PRO A 337 -17.02 -24.24 0.63
C PRO A 337 -16.30 -25.43 0.02
N CYS A 338 -15.60 -25.26 -1.11
CA CYS A 338 -14.81 -26.32 -1.73
C CYS A 338 -13.70 -26.86 -0.81
N LEU A 339 -13.21 -26.05 0.13
CA LEU A 339 -12.20 -26.49 1.10
C LEU A 339 -12.76 -27.49 2.13
N LYS A 340 -14.10 -27.55 2.29
CA LYS A 340 -14.78 -28.52 3.18
C LYS A 340 -14.76 -29.95 2.65
N SER A 341 -14.40 -30.17 1.38
CA SER A 341 -14.22 -31.50 0.81
C SER A 341 -12.98 -32.24 1.33
N ARG A 342 -12.09 -31.55 2.01
CA ARG A 342 -10.96 -32.11 2.72
C ARG A 342 -11.45 -33.04 3.85
N ALA A 343 -10.68 -34.08 4.15
CA ALA A 343 -11.00 -34.99 5.24
C ALA A 343 -11.15 -34.27 6.60
N GLN A 344 -10.52 -33.12 6.73
CA GLN A 344 -10.68 -32.16 7.83
C GLN A 344 -10.70 -30.75 7.28
N SER A 345 -11.53 -29.86 7.88
CA SER A 345 -11.50 -28.43 7.58
C SER A 345 -10.09 -27.85 7.73
N VAL A 346 -9.79 -26.78 7.01
CA VAL A 346 -8.53 -26.04 7.18
C VAL A 346 -8.47 -25.56 8.63
N THR A 347 -7.41 -25.91 9.34
CA THR A 347 -7.19 -25.52 10.74
C THR A 347 -5.94 -24.64 10.91
N LYS A 348 -5.08 -24.58 9.89
CA LYS A 348 -3.82 -23.84 9.88
C LYS A 348 -3.45 -23.45 8.46
N LEU A 349 -2.70 -22.38 8.33
CA LEU A 349 -2.08 -21.95 7.07
C LEU A 349 -0.72 -22.64 6.91
N ASP A 350 -0.35 -22.96 5.66
CA ASP A 350 0.93 -23.64 5.40
C ASP A 350 2.13 -22.71 5.56
N ARG A 351 1.90 -21.41 5.32
CA ARG A 351 2.92 -20.37 5.42
C ARG A 351 2.28 -19.05 5.77
N SER A 352 3.00 -18.23 6.52
CA SER A 352 2.60 -16.85 6.82
C SER A 352 3.78 -15.89 6.73
N ARG A 353 3.49 -14.61 6.65
CA ARG A 353 4.48 -13.53 6.78
C ARG A 353 3.82 -12.23 7.23
N LEU A 354 4.62 -11.34 7.80
CA LEU A 354 4.25 -9.95 8.02
C LEU A 354 4.68 -9.09 6.84
N CYS A 355 3.76 -8.24 6.36
CA CYS A 355 4.00 -7.24 5.32
C CYS A 355 3.93 -5.86 5.97
N TRP A 356 5.05 -5.14 5.99
CA TRP A 356 5.13 -3.85 6.64
C TRP A 356 4.75 -2.73 5.68
N TYR A 357 3.59 -2.11 5.93
CA TYR A 357 3.20 -0.86 5.28
C TYR A 357 3.93 0.32 5.91
N LEU A 358 3.93 1.47 5.27
CA LEU A 358 4.17 2.77 5.89
C LEU A 358 2.90 3.58 5.66
N ASP A 359 2.11 3.72 6.70
CA ASP A 359 0.82 4.40 6.67
C ASP A 359 0.96 5.87 7.03
N THR A 360 0.31 6.73 6.26
CA THR A 360 0.00 8.12 6.59
C THR A 360 -1.43 8.20 7.10
N ALA A 361 -1.81 9.31 7.73
CA ALA A 361 -3.15 9.49 8.29
C ALA A 361 -4.27 9.44 7.22
N SER A 362 -4.01 10.03 6.06
CA SER A 362 -4.96 10.10 4.94
C SER A 362 -4.87 8.95 3.94
N SER A 363 -3.97 8.00 4.13
CA SER A 363 -3.52 7.04 3.11
C SER A 363 -2.80 7.66 1.90
N ASP A 364 -2.64 8.97 1.83
CA ASP A 364 -1.89 9.59 0.75
C ASP A 364 -0.41 9.22 0.81
N PHE A 365 0.23 9.16 -0.34
CA PHE A 365 1.68 8.94 -0.39
C PHE A 365 2.43 10.15 0.19
N LEU A 366 3.69 9.97 0.47
CA LEU A 366 4.58 11.02 0.95
C LEU A 366 5.67 11.22 -0.12
N VAL A 367 5.42 12.16 -1.04
CA VAL A 367 6.37 12.54 -2.10
C VAL A 367 6.61 14.04 -2.01
N CYS A 368 7.69 14.42 -1.32
CA CYS A 368 7.95 15.80 -0.97
C CYS A 368 9.39 16.01 -0.51
N GLN A 369 9.82 17.26 -0.44
CA GLN A 369 11.05 17.63 0.25
C GLN A 369 10.93 17.32 1.75
N TYR A 370 11.97 16.75 2.34
CA TYR A 370 12.05 16.60 3.78
C TYR A 370 12.35 17.97 4.43
N PRO A 371 11.59 18.43 5.45
CA PRO A 371 11.71 19.76 6.01
C PRO A 371 13.14 20.10 6.48
N GLY A 372 13.62 21.28 6.10
CA GLY A 372 14.89 21.82 6.53
C GLY A 372 16.08 21.51 5.62
N PHE A 373 15.91 20.67 4.58
CA PHE A 373 17.00 20.27 3.68
C PHE A 373 16.77 20.61 2.22
N GLY A 374 15.63 21.26 1.89
CA GLY A 374 15.30 21.71 0.55
C GLY A 374 15.44 20.60 -0.49
N GLU A 375 15.90 20.94 -1.68
CA GLU A 375 16.05 20.01 -2.81
C GLU A 375 17.11 18.92 -2.62
N SER A 376 17.91 18.97 -1.53
CA SER A 376 18.94 17.95 -1.30
C SER A 376 18.36 16.64 -0.71
N LEU A 377 17.15 16.67 -0.12
CA LEU A 377 16.50 15.49 0.45
C LEU A 377 15.01 15.44 0.13
N TYR A 378 14.62 14.41 -0.61
CA TYR A 378 13.24 14.07 -0.89
C TYR A 378 12.83 12.74 -0.27
N LEU A 379 11.54 12.61 0.00
CA LEU A 379 10.87 11.35 0.31
C LEU A 379 10.07 10.91 -0.91
N ALA A 380 10.04 9.61 -1.16
CA ALA A 380 9.13 8.95 -2.09
C ALA A 380 8.67 7.64 -1.43
N THR A 381 7.68 7.74 -0.53
CA THR A 381 7.30 6.68 0.41
C THR A 381 5.84 6.81 0.84
N GLY A 382 5.43 6.26 2.00
CA GLY A 382 4.07 6.39 2.50
C GLY A 382 3.04 5.59 1.67
N GLY A 383 3.42 4.42 1.14
CA GLY A 383 2.59 3.66 0.21
C GLY A 383 1.27 3.14 0.78
N SER A 384 1.04 3.26 2.09
CA SER A 384 -0.22 3.00 2.82
C SER A 384 -0.96 1.74 2.34
N GLY A 385 -0.21 0.66 2.06
CA GLY A 385 -0.76 -0.62 1.61
C GLY A 385 -1.33 -0.66 0.19
N HIS A 386 -1.32 0.45 -0.56
CA HIS A 386 -1.95 0.49 -1.88
C HIS A 386 -1.07 1.01 -3.03
N GLY A 387 0.22 1.27 -2.80
CA GLY A 387 1.12 1.83 -3.80
C GLY A 387 1.42 0.90 -5.00
N PHE A 388 1.39 -0.44 -4.81
CA PHE A 388 1.87 -1.40 -5.82
C PHE A 388 1.16 -1.28 -7.18
N LYS A 389 -0.15 -1.11 -7.21
CA LYS A 389 -0.93 -1.04 -8.46
C LYS A 389 -0.53 0.13 -9.36
N PHE A 390 0.08 1.16 -8.78
CA PHE A 390 0.57 2.33 -9.50
C PHE A 390 1.98 2.14 -10.10
N LEU A 391 2.59 0.96 -9.97
CA LEU A 391 3.94 0.65 -10.47
C LEU A 391 4.24 1.25 -11.86
N PRO A 392 3.36 1.17 -12.88
CA PRO A 392 3.66 1.67 -14.22
C PRO A 392 3.61 3.19 -14.38
N VAL A 393 2.95 3.90 -13.46
CA VAL A 393 2.73 5.37 -13.56
C VAL A 393 3.35 6.14 -12.39
N LEU A 394 3.65 5.47 -11.28
CA LEU A 394 4.08 6.10 -10.04
C LEU A 394 5.38 6.90 -10.21
N GLY A 395 6.36 6.33 -10.90
CA GLY A 395 7.67 6.98 -11.10
C GLY A 395 7.55 8.30 -11.85
N GLU A 396 6.69 8.36 -12.88
CA GLU A 396 6.42 9.61 -13.61
C GLU A 396 5.82 10.67 -12.67
N ARG A 397 4.82 10.29 -11.86
CA ARG A 397 4.20 11.23 -10.90
C ARG A 397 5.17 11.67 -9.80
N VAL A 398 6.06 10.79 -9.36
CA VAL A 398 7.13 11.18 -8.42
C VAL A 398 8.04 12.23 -9.07
N VAL A 399 8.48 12.03 -10.30
CA VAL A 399 9.36 12.98 -11.00
C VAL A 399 8.60 14.28 -11.33
N ASP A 400 7.30 14.22 -11.68
CA ASP A 400 6.45 15.41 -11.88
C ASP A 400 6.41 16.30 -10.62
N VAL A 401 6.38 15.70 -9.43
CA VAL A 401 6.44 16.43 -8.16
C VAL A 401 7.86 16.97 -7.89
N LEU A 402 8.89 16.18 -8.19
CA LEU A 402 10.29 16.57 -7.96
C LEU A 402 10.73 17.79 -8.81
N ASP A 403 10.24 17.90 -10.03
CA ASP A 403 10.62 18.95 -10.97
C ASP A 403 9.53 20.02 -11.23
N ASP A 404 8.52 20.07 -10.35
CA ASP A 404 7.37 20.98 -10.41
C ASP A 404 6.50 20.85 -11.68
N THR A 405 6.62 19.78 -12.46
CA THR A 405 5.78 19.53 -13.64
C THR A 405 4.32 19.38 -13.24
N ASP A 406 4.02 18.68 -12.14
CA ASP A 406 2.66 18.55 -11.60
C ASP A 406 2.01 19.92 -11.32
N VAL A 407 2.79 20.88 -10.77
CA VAL A 407 2.29 22.24 -10.51
C VAL A 407 2.02 23.00 -11.81
N ARG A 408 2.90 22.85 -12.82
CA ARG A 408 2.79 23.56 -14.10
C ARG A 408 1.68 23.01 -14.98
N GLU A 409 1.48 21.70 -15.02
CA GLU A 409 0.59 21.03 -15.98
C GLU A 409 -0.74 20.59 -15.37
N SER A 410 -0.75 20.23 -14.08
CA SER A 410 -1.91 19.65 -13.40
C SER A 410 -2.43 20.48 -12.22
N GLY A 411 -1.92 21.71 -12.05
CA GLY A 411 -2.31 22.59 -10.94
C GLY A 411 -1.86 22.10 -9.57
N GLY A 412 -0.91 21.17 -9.51
CA GLY A 412 -0.29 20.68 -8.29
C GLY A 412 -1.18 19.72 -7.49
N ILE A 413 -1.93 18.86 -8.14
CA ILE A 413 -2.80 17.87 -7.47
C ILE A 413 -1.96 16.96 -6.58
N TRP A 414 -0.94 16.32 -7.15
CA TRP A 414 -0.10 15.37 -6.43
C TRP A 414 0.86 16.09 -5.47
N THR A 415 1.43 17.22 -5.88
CA THR A 415 2.27 18.05 -5.02
C THR A 415 1.57 18.45 -3.72
N LYS A 416 0.27 18.80 -3.79
CA LYS A 416 -0.54 19.13 -2.61
C LYS A 416 -0.93 17.90 -1.81
N LYS A 417 -1.33 16.84 -2.52
CA LYS A 417 -1.87 15.62 -1.91
C LYS A 417 -0.78 14.80 -1.20
N TRP A 418 0.44 14.78 -1.76
CA TRP A 418 1.58 14.03 -1.25
C TRP A 418 2.58 14.88 -0.46
N ALA A 419 2.19 16.10 -0.11
CA ALA A 419 3.01 17.03 0.65
C ALA A 419 3.32 16.52 2.06
N TRP A 420 4.41 17.03 2.63
CA TRP A 420 4.66 16.90 4.06
C TRP A 420 3.52 17.57 4.84
N PRO A 421 2.83 16.87 5.74
CA PRO A 421 1.77 17.47 6.53
C PRO A 421 2.34 18.56 7.43
N GLY A 422 1.75 19.75 7.38
CA GLY A 422 2.13 20.86 8.25
C GLY A 422 1.97 20.45 9.72
N ARG A 423 2.85 20.96 10.60
CA ARG A 423 2.68 20.75 12.06
C ARG A 423 1.33 21.32 12.48
N GLY A 424 0.42 20.46 12.91
CA GLY A 424 -0.93 20.83 13.35
C GLY A 424 -1.98 20.92 12.24
N THR A 425 -1.61 20.68 10.95
CA THR A 425 -2.57 20.55 9.86
C THR A 425 -2.70 19.10 9.46
N VAL A 426 -3.67 18.44 10.04
CA VAL A 426 -4.16 17.18 9.50
C VAL A 426 -4.82 17.49 8.17
N GLN A 427 -4.34 16.88 7.08
CA GLN A 427 -5.04 16.96 5.80
C GLN A 427 -6.45 16.38 5.99
N PRO A 428 -7.53 17.08 5.57
CA PRO A 428 -8.85 16.50 5.64
C PRO A 428 -8.87 15.22 4.82
N THR A 429 -9.29 14.11 5.44
CA THR A 429 -9.52 12.87 4.73
C THR A 429 -10.62 13.08 3.69
N PRO A 430 -10.72 12.26 2.63
CA PRO A 430 -11.82 12.32 1.65
C PRO A 430 -13.21 12.22 2.28
N SER A 431 -13.30 11.73 3.53
CA SER A 431 -14.52 11.71 4.34
C SER A 431 -14.83 13.04 5.05
N GLY A 432 -13.95 14.05 4.95
CA GLY A 432 -14.11 15.34 5.63
C GLY A 432 -13.74 15.32 7.11
N GLN A 433 -13.12 14.24 7.61
CA GLN A 433 -12.62 14.12 8.98
C GLN A 433 -11.23 14.74 9.08
N THR A 434 -11.04 15.63 10.05
CA THR A 434 -9.86 16.50 10.16
C THR A 434 -8.82 16.03 11.16
N ASP A 435 -9.05 14.93 11.89
CA ASP A 435 -8.18 14.55 13.00
C ASP A 435 -7.46 13.22 12.72
N ALA A 436 -6.22 13.29 12.26
CA ALA A 436 -5.30 12.16 12.35
C ALA A 436 -5.07 11.88 13.84
N TYR A 437 -5.39 10.66 14.27
CA TYR A 437 -5.02 10.25 15.61
C TYR A 437 -3.51 10.02 15.64
N VAL A 438 -2.82 10.88 16.41
CA VAL A 438 -1.42 10.69 16.78
C VAL A 438 -1.41 10.29 18.24
N ASP A 439 -0.88 9.13 18.56
CA ASP A 439 -0.80 8.70 19.93
C ASP A 439 0.38 9.35 20.70
N GLU A 440 0.50 9.06 22.00
CA GLU A 440 1.53 9.62 22.88
C GLU A 440 2.96 9.31 22.41
N ASP A 441 3.13 8.20 21.70
CA ASP A 441 4.41 7.75 21.13
C ASP A 441 4.69 8.39 19.75
N GLY A 442 3.78 9.21 19.22
CA GLY A 442 3.87 9.83 17.89
C GLY A 442 3.51 8.90 16.75
N GLU A 443 2.84 7.78 17.03
CA GLU A 443 2.35 6.84 16.05
C GLU A 443 1.10 7.36 15.33
N ILE A 444 1.04 7.20 14.02
CA ILE A 444 -0.08 7.62 13.15
C ILE A 444 -0.99 6.43 12.85
N TRP A 445 -2.28 6.69 12.80
CA TRP A 445 -3.31 5.73 12.38
C TRP A 445 -4.02 6.23 11.14
N CYS A 446 -4.21 5.35 10.16
CA CYS A 446 -4.92 5.68 8.93
C CYS A 446 -6.43 5.66 9.16
N LEU A 447 -7.10 6.79 8.95
CA LEU A 447 -8.54 6.99 9.20
C LEU A 447 -9.34 7.25 7.91
N ASP A 448 -8.86 6.77 6.76
CA ASP A 448 -9.52 6.96 5.46
C ASP A 448 -10.79 6.09 5.25
N GLY A 449 -11.13 5.26 6.23
CA GLY A 449 -12.27 4.32 6.18
C GLY A 449 -11.97 3.02 5.44
N SER A 450 -10.74 2.78 5.00
CA SER A 450 -10.35 1.53 4.32
C SER A 450 -9.84 0.45 5.27
N ARG A 451 -9.54 0.79 6.53
CA ARG A 451 -8.94 -0.11 7.51
C ARG A 451 -10.00 -0.76 8.40
N ALA A 452 -9.75 -2.02 8.72
CA ALA A 452 -10.57 -2.80 9.63
C ALA A 452 -9.78 -3.24 10.88
N GLY A 453 -10.47 -3.83 11.86
CA GLY A 453 -9.87 -4.35 13.10
C GLY A 453 -9.63 -3.27 14.15
N GLU A 454 -8.88 -3.65 15.18
CA GLU A 454 -8.61 -2.79 16.34
C GLU A 454 -7.35 -1.94 16.14
N MET A 455 -7.41 -0.70 16.61
CA MET A 455 -6.27 0.22 16.66
C MET A 455 -5.40 -0.04 17.90
N GLY A 456 -4.14 0.40 17.87
CA GLY A 456 -3.27 0.41 19.05
C GLY A 456 -2.59 -0.92 19.36
N GLN A 457 -2.75 -1.94 18.51
CA GLN A 457 -2.17 -3.25 18.76
C GLN A 457 -0.65 -3.28 18.58
N LYS A 458 0.05 -3.89 19.56
CA LYS A 458 1.50 -4.12 19.53
C LYS A 458 1.79 -5.56 19.16
N LEU A 459 2.72 -5.77 18.22
CA LEU A 459 3.07 -7.09 17.72
C LEU A 459 3.55 -8.03 18.84
N ALA A 460 4.37 -7.54 19.77
CA ALA A 460 4.90 -8.34 20.87
C ALA A 460 3.80 -8.87 21.81
N ASP A 461 2.75 -8.06 22.03
CA ASP A 461 1.62 -8.48 22.87
C ASP A 461 0.75 -9.51 22.16
N ALA A 462 0.46 -9.29 20.88
CA ALA A 462 -0.30 -10.22 20.05
C ALA A 462 0.39 -11.58 19.90
N LEU A 463 1.70 -11.61 19.69
CA LEU A 463 2.49 -12.84 19.64
C LEU A 463 2.52 -13.59 20.98
N ALA A 464 2.44 -12.87 22.08
CA ALA A 464 2.36 -13.46 23.43
C ALA A 464 0.93 -13.89 23.84
N GLY A 465 -0.06 -13.75 22.95
CA GLY A 465 -1.47 -14.03 23.24
C GLY A 465 -2.07 -13.05 24.28
N ARG A 466 -1.44 -11.89 24.50
CA ARG A 466 -1.97 -10.84 25.35
C ARG A 466 -2.83 -9.90 24.54
N GLN A 467 -4.03 -9.58 25.04
CA GLN A 467 -4.78 -8.46 24.48
C GLN A 467 -4.04 -7.17 24.84
N SER A 468 -3.55 -6.47 23.85
CA SER A 468 -3.22 -5.06 24.03
C SER A 468 -4.50 -4.38 24.47
N ALA A 469 -4.43 -3.44 25.44
CA ALA A 469 -5.58 -2.60 25.72
C ALA A 469 -5.92 -1.86 24.44
N GLY A 470 -6.92 -2.37 23.72
CA GLY A 470 -7.36 -1.80 22.45
C GLY A 470 -7.70 -0.34 22.68
N LYS A 471 -7.13 0.57 21.91
CA LYS A 471 -7.58 1.95 21.93
C LYS A 471 -8.91 1.96 21.20
N GLU A 472 -9.98 2.32 21.89
CA GLU A 472 -11.29 2.50 21.26
C GLU A 472 -11.13 3.48 20.09
N VAL A 473 -11.69 3.11 18.95
CA VAL A 473 -11.87 4.07 17.85
C VAL A 473 -12.69 5.21 18.44
N PRO A 474 -12.20 6.47 18.43
CA PRO A 474 -12.99 7.56 18.97
C PRO A 474 -14.38 7.54 18.35
N ASP A 475 -15.43 7.76 19.14
CA ASP A 475 -16.85 7.78 18.71
C ASP A 475 -17.16 8.65 17.49
N MET A 476 -16.18 9.40 16.99
CA MET A 476 -16.25 10.23 15.80
C MET A 476 -16.44 9.45 14.49
N VAL A 477 -16.20 8.14 14.45
CA VAL A 477 -16.47 7.28 13.29
C VAL A 477 -17.92 6.76 13.32
N GLN A 478 -18.60 6.77 14.49
CA GLN A 478 -19.96 6.28 14.66
C GLN A 478 -21.03 7.37 14.73
N ALA A 479 -20.70 8.65 14.86
CA ALA A 479 -21.66 9.71 15.07
C ALA A 479 -21.76 10.67 13.88
N LYS A 480 -22.76 10.50 13.04
CA LYS A 480 -23.73 11.51 12.55
C LYS A 480 -24.65 10.94 11.49
N GLY A 481 -25.58 10.13 11.93
CA GLY A 481 -26.79 9.77 11.19
C GLY A 481 -28.06 9.98 12.01
N GLY A 482 -28.10 11.05 12.80
CA GLY A 482 -29.28 11.37 13.62
C GLY A 482 -29.64 12.85 13.55
N ALA A 483 -30.13 13.33 12.41
CA ALA A 483 -30.85 14.58 12.36
C ALA A 483 -32.35 14.25 12.43
N GLU A 484 -32.92 14.31 13.64
CA GLU A 484 -34.34 14.27 13.90
C GLU A 484 -35.09 15.32 13.06
N HIS A 485 -35.96 14.85 12.18
CA HIS A 485 -37.09 15.62 11.71
C HIS A 485 -38.20 15.59 12.78
N SER A 486 -38.12 16.46 13.75
CA SER A 486 -39.26 16.85 14.59
C SER A 486 -39.98 18.02 13.92
N GLN A 487 -40.92 17.74 13.05
CA GLN A 487 -41.97 18.69 12.74
C GLN A 487 -43.03 18.62 13.83
N LYS A 488 -42.98 19.57 14.75
CA LYS A 488 -44.17 19.87 15.61
C LYS A 488 -45.14 20.74 14.80
N SER A 489 -46.26 20.15 14.42
CA SER A 489 -47.51 20.87 14.09
C SER A 489 -47.97 21.68 15.30
N ARG A 490 -48.22 22.97 15.11
CA ARG A 490 -49.24 23.71 15.88
C ARG A 490 -49.85 24.82 15.04
N ILE A 491 -51.17 24.64 14.90
CA ILE A 491 -52.23 25.59 14.57
C ILE A 491 -52.24 26.21 13.19
#